data_f3b1f58fcdbc7d2f0ee956928bf59322
#
_entry.id   f3b1f58fcdbc7d2f0ee956928bf59322
#
_cell.length_a   1.000
_cell.length_b   1.000
_cell.length_c   1.000
_cell.angle_alpha   90.00
_cell.angle_beta   90.00
_cell.angle_gamma   90.00
#
_symmetry.space_group_name_H-M   'P 1'
#
loop_
_entity.id
_entity.type
_entity.pdbx_description
1 polymer ?
#
loop_
_entity_poly.entity_id
_entity_poly.type
_entity_poly.pdbx_seq_one_letter_code
_entity_poly.pdbx_strand_id
1 'polypeptide(L)' 'MTTRYVATEKSKRAKIVVDMLATLRVENLRPSEDLRLSLHAYVSGQKTTADLLEEVKAKYAL' A
#
# COMPACT_ATOMS: atom_id res chain seq x y z
N MET A 1 4.86 21.01 21.78
CA MET A 1 4.64 20.45 21.48
C MET A 1 4.57 20.02 20.94
N THR A 2 4.79 19.91 20.90
CA THR A 2 4.64 19.11 20.49
C THR A 2 4.76 18.69 19.82
N THR A 3 5.12 18.42 19.63
CA THR A 3 5.17 17.73 18.89
C THR A 3 4.84 17.13 18.64
N ARG A 4 4.74 17.25 18.91
CA ARG A 4 4.28 16.33 18.60
C ARG A 4 4.56 15.49 17.59
N TYR A 5 4.58 14.34 17.76
CA TYR A 5 4.84 13.51 16.60
C TYR A 5 3.62 13.40 15.70
N VAL A 6 3.78 13.74 14.46
CA VAL A 6 2.70 13.66 13.49
C VAL A 6 3.19 12.78 12.34
N ALA A 7 2.43 11.74 12.03
CA ALA A 7 2.79 10.85 10.93
C ALA A 7 2.67 11.60 9.60
N THR A 8 3.72 11.53 8.79
CA THR A 8 3.70 12.15 7.46
C THR A 8 2.78 11.37 6.54
N GLU A 9 2.40 11.98 5.42
CA GLU A 9 1.61 11.30 4.41
C GLU A 9 2.33 10.05 3.91
N LYS A 10 3.63 10.15 3.72
CA LYS A 10 4.43 9.02 3.30
C LYS A 10 4.42 7.89 4.32
N SER A 11 4.52 8.24 5.60
CA SER A 11 4.45 7.26 6.69
C SER A 11 3.11 6.54 6.71
N LYS A 12 2.02 7.30 6.54
CA LYS A 12 0.69 6.71 6.54
C LYS A 12 0.53 5.74 5.39
N ARG A 13 1.03 6.11 4.21
CA ARG A 13 0.93 5.26 3.04
C ARG A 13 1.80 4.01 3.20
N ALA A 14 2.97 4.15 3.80
CA ALA A 14 3.84 3.01 4.06
C ALA A 14 3.15 2.01 4.98
N LYS A 15 2.42 2.50 5.98
CA LYS A 15 1.70 1.61 6.88
C LYS A 15 0.59 0.86 6.15
N ILE A 16 -0.11 1.55 5.25
CA ILE A 16 -1.16 0.91 4.45
C ILE A 16 -0.55 -0.20 3.60
N VAL A 17 0.64 0.03 3.04
CA VAL A 17 1.33 -0.97 2.24
C VAL A 17 1.68 -2.18 3.08
N VAL A 18 2.21 -1.96 4.28
CA VAL A 18 2.55 -3.05 5.18
C VAL A 18 1.32 -3.88 5.52
N ASP A 19 0.20 -3.21 5.83
CA ASP A 19 -1.05 -3.90 6.14
C ASP A 19 -1.55 -4.70 4.95
N MET A 20 -1.43 -4.15 3.75
CA MET A 20 -1.86 -4.81 2.53
C MET A 20 -1.02 -6.05 2.26
N LEU A 21 0.30 -5.96 2.42
CA LEU A 21 1.18 -7.10 2.23
C LEU A 21 0.92 -8.18 3.27
N ALA A 22 0.60 -7.79 4.50
CA ALA A 22 0.26 -8.75 5.54
C ALA A 22 -1.04 -9.48 5.17
N THR A 23 -2.02 -8.76 4.62
CA THR A 23 -3.28 -9.37 4.19
C THR A 23 -3.04 -10.39 3.08
N LEU A 24 -2.19 -10.05 2.12
CA LEU A 24 -1.86 -10.99 1.04
C LEU A 24 -1.20 -12.24 1.59
N ARG A 25 -0.34 -12.08 2.59
CA ARG A 25 0.34 -13.21 3.20
C ARG A 25 -0.65 -14.14 3.90
N VAL A 26 -1.63 -13.56 4.59
CA VAL A 26 -2.67 -14.34 5.26
C VAL A 26 -3.47 -15.15 4.23
N GLU A 27 -3.71 -14.55 3.06
CA GLU A 27 -4.43 -15.22 1.98
C GLU A 27 -3.52 -16.15 1.17
N ASN A 28 -2.27 -16.28 1.59
CA ASN A 28 -1.29 -17.13 0.91
C ASN A 28 -1.01 -16.67 -0.52
N LEU A 29 -1.07 -15.38 -0.73
CA LEU A 29 -0.79 -14.77 -2.02
C LEU A 29 0.57 -14.09 -1.98
N ARG A 30 1.26 -14.07 -3.13
CA ARG A 30 2.55 -13.41 -3.24
C ARG A 30 2.41 -12.14 -4.05
N PRO A 31 3.02 -11.03 -3.62
CA PRO A 31 2.98 -9.81 -4.42
C PRO A 31 3.79 -10.01 -5.70
N SER A 32 3.18 -9.65 -6.83
CA SER A 32 3.88 -9.70 -8.09
C SER A 32 4.83 -8.51 -8.19
N GLU A 33 5.72 -8.57 -9.18
CA GLU A 33 6.63 -7.45 -9.41
C GLU A 33 5.84 -6.18 -9.77
N ASP A 34 4.81 -6.33 -10.58
CA ASP A 34 3.95 -5.19 -10.93
C ASP A 34 3.31 -4.57 -9.70
N LEU A 35 2.84 -5.41 -8.78
CA LEU A 35 2.23 -4.89 -7.56
C LEU A 35 3.26 -4.16 -6.71
N ARG A 36 4.47 -4.69 -6.62
CA ARG A 36 5.52 -4.04 -5.85
C ARG A 36 5.83 -2.65 -6.41
N LEU A 37 5.89 -2.52 -7.72
CA LEU A 37 6.12 -1.24 -8.36
C LEU A 37 4.95 -0.28 -8.08
N SER A 38 3.73 -0.80 -8.12
CA SER A 38 2.55 0.00 -7.81
C SER A 38 2.56 0.48 -6.36
N LEU A 39 2.95 -0.38 -5.44
CA LEU A 39 3.04 -0.01 -4.03
C LEU A 39 4.09 1.08 -3.83
N HIS A 40 5.21 0.96 -4.52
CA HIS A 40 6.26 1.95 -4.43
C HIS A 40 5.77 3.31 -4.95
N ALA A 41 5.07 3.30 -6.08
CA ALA A 41 4.50 4.52 -6.65
C ALA A 41 3.48 5.13 -5.70
N TYR A 42 2.69 4.30 -5.03
CA TYR A 42 1.70 4.77 -4.07
C TYR A 42 2.38 5.49 -2.90
N VAL A 43 3.41 4.89 -2.34
CA VAL A 43 4.13 5.50 -1.22
C VAL A 43 4.77 6.82 -1.65
N SER A 44 5.22 6.90 -2.89
CA SER A 44 5.83 8.11 -3.44
C SER A 44 4.81 9.20 -3.77
N GLY A 45 3.52 8.90 -3.67
CA GLY A 45 2.47 9.88 -3.93
C GLY A 45 2.01 9.94 -5.37
N GLN A 46 2.43 8.99 -6.20
CA GLN A 46 2.08 8.99 -7.63
C GLN A 46 0.73 8.31 -7.90
N LYS A 47 0.19 7.63 -6.89
CA LYS A 47 -1.10 6.96 -7.00
C LYS A 47 -1.93 7.27 -5.78
N THR A 48 -3.26 7.28 -5.95
CA THR A 48 -4.16 7.45 -4.81
C THR A 48 -4.44 6.09 -4.19
N THR A 49 -5.01 6.11 -3.00
CA THR A 49 -5.44 4.87 -2.34
C THR A 49 -6.48 4.15 -3.18
N ALA A 50 -7.39 4.89 -3.80
CA ALA A 50 -8.43 4.29 -4.64
C ALA A 50 -7.80 3.59 -5.84
N ASP A 51 -6.80 4.22 -6.48
CA ASP A 51 -6.12 3.62 -7.62
C ASP A 51 -5.45 2.31 -7.22
N LEU A 52 -4.77 2.32 -6.08
CA LEU A 52 -4.08 1.12 -5.61
C LEU A 52 -5.06 0.00 -5.30
N LEU A 53 -6.16 0.32 -4.64
CA LEU A 53 -7.17 -0.69 -4.30
C LEU A 53 -7.76 -1.31 -5.55
N GLU A 54 -8.02 -0.51 -6.58
CA GLU A 54 -8.55 -1.04 -7.84
C GLU A 54 -7.57 -2.00 -8.49
N GLU A 55 -6.28 -1.65 -8.48
CA GLU A 55 -5.26 -2.53 -9.04
C GLU A 55 -5.19 -3.85 -8.30
N VAL A 56 -5.23 -3.79 -6.98
CA VAL A 56 -5.13 -4.99 -6.17
C VAL A 56 -6.35 -5.89 -6.39
N LYS A 57 -7.54 -5.28 -6.44
CA LYS A 57 -8.76 -6.05 -6.69
C LYS A 57 -8.73 -6.72 -8.05
N ALA A 58 -8.27 -5.99 -9.06
CA ALA A 58 -8.20 -6.54 -10.40
C ALA A 58 -7.20 -7.69 -10.49
N LYS A 59 -6.07 -7.56 -9.80
CA LYS A 59 -5.02 -8.57 -9.86
C LYS A 59 -5.36 -9.82 -9.08
N TYR A 60 -5.98 -9.67 -7.92
CA TYR A 60 -6.19 -10.79 -7.02
C TYR A 60 -7.66 -11.16 -6.84
N ALA A 61 -8.54 -10.46 -7.52
CA ALA A 61 -9.99 -10.74 -7.45
C ALA A 61 -10.52 -10.73 -6.03
N LEU A 62 -10.07 -9.77 -5.26
CA LEU A 62 -10.52 -9.62 -3.88
C LEU A 62 -11.89 -9.01 -3.78
#